data_89fb205ef92ddb58a767305fd5a4aa67
#
_entry.id   89fb205ef92ddb58a767305fd5a4aa67
#
_cell.length_a   1.000
_cell.length_b   1.000
_cell.length_c   1.000
_cell.angle_alpha   90.00
_cell.angle_beta   90.00
_cell.angle_gamma   90.00
#
_symmetry.space_group_name_H-M   'P 1'
#
loop_
_entity.id
_entity.type
_entity.pdbx_description
1 polymer ?
#
loop_
_entity_poly.entity_id
_entity_poly.type
_entity_poly.pdbx_seq_one_letter_code
_entity_poly.pdbx_strand_id
1 'polypeptide(L)'
;INQAIEELIRETYGDDKWELIRERSGVETDFFISHEPYDDRLTFALAGTACDVLGISMTHFLREFGEWWVLRTGREKYGGLLEAGGSTFGEFLANLPVFHNRIMLIYPKLAPPEFRVVPLGENHMQVHYHSHRHGLQEMVYGLLSGIAKMYGTRARIEIAESRLAGCDHDVFNVTW
;
A
#
# COMPACT_ATOMS: atom_id res chain seq x y z
N ILE A 1 -0.63 9.57 2.38
CA ILE A 1 -1.05 8.86 1.16
C ILE A 1 -1.17 9.84 0.00
N ASN A 2 -1.94 10.92 0.08
CA ASN A 2 -2.19 11.83 -1.05
C ASN A 2 -0.91 12.44 -1.63
N GLN A 3 0.03 12.87 -0.77
CA GLN A 3 1.35 13.32 -1.21
C GLN A 3 2.11 12.21 -1.98
N ALA A 4 2.03 10.97 -1.52
CA ALA A 4 2.69 9.85 -2.20
C ALA A 4 2.03 9.51 -3.55
N ILE A 5 0.71 9.71 -3.69
CA ILE A 5 0.02 9.61 -4.99
C ILE A 5 0.54 10.70 -5.95
N GLU A 6 0.65 11.94 -5.48
CA GLU A 6 1.24 13.03 -6.26
C GLU A 6 2.66 12.70 -6.71
N GLU A 7 3.53 12.27 -5.77
CA GLU A 7 4.92 11.92 -6.04
C GLU A 7 5.01 10.78 -7.08
N LEU A 8 4.21 9.71 -6.93
CA LEU A 8 4.14 8.61 -7.90
C LEU A 8 3.78 9.13 -9.30
N ILE A 9 2.71 9.93 -9.39
CA ILE A 9 2.21 10.40 -10.69
C ILE A 9 3.23 11.31 -11.35
N ARG A 10 3.82 12.26 -10.63
CA ARG A 10 4.85 13.15 -11.16
C ARG A 10 6.09 12.39 -11.62
N GLU A 11 6.58 11.44 -10.83
CA GLU A 11 7.79 10.67 -11.17
C GLU A 11 7.57 9.71 -12.34
N THR A 12 6.40 9.07 -12.42
CA THR A 12 6.15 7.99 -13.39
C THR A 12 5.50 8.49 -14.67
N TYR A 13 4.58 9.45 -14.56
CA TYR A 13 3.71 9.90 -15.66
C TYR A 13 3.90 11.36 -16.04
N GLY A 14 4.63 12.13 -15.23
CA GLY A 14 4.96 13.53 -15.48
C GLY A 14 4.04 14.55 -14.83
N ASP A 15 4.56 15.77 -14.69
CA ASP A 15 3.88 16.89 -14.03
C ASP A 15 2.56 17.26 -14.72
N ASP A 16 2.53 17.25 -16.06
CA ASP A 16 1.32 17.56 -16.85
C ASP A 16 0.15 16.63 -16.50
N LYS A 17 0.44 15.36 -16.26
CA LYS A 17 -0.59 14.39 -15.85
C LYS A 17 -1.09 14.67 -14.45
N TRP A 18 -0.19 15.01 -13.53
CA TRP A 18 -0.60 15.39 -12.18
C TRP A 18 -1.50 16.63 -12.17
N GLU A 19 -1.11 17.71 -12.88
CA GLU A 19 -1.92 18.93 -12.92
C GLU A 19 -3.33 18.66 -13.50
N LEU A 20 -3.43 17.83 -14.54
CA LEU A 20 -4.71 17.43 -15.10
C LEU A 20 -5.55 16.59 -14.11
N ILE A 21 -4.93 15.70 -13.37
CA ILE A 21 -5.61 14.88 -12.35
C ILE A 21 -6.10 15.79 -11.22
N ARG A 22 -5.27 16.69 -10.72
CA ARG A 22 -5.62 17.65 -9.69
C ARG A 22 -6.83 18.50 -10.10
N GLU A 23 -6.79 19.09 -11.28
CA GLU A 23 -7.88 19.90 -11.82
C GLU A 23 -9.19 19.10 -11.93
N ARG A 24 -9.14 17.90 -12.51
CA ARG A 24 -10.34 17.07 -12.75
C ARG A 24 -10.90 16.40 -11.50
N SER A 25 -10.09 16.13 -10.51
CA SER A 25 -10.53 15.53 -9.23
C SER A 25 -11.32 16.50 -8.36
N GLY A 26 -11.30 17.80 -8.65
CA GLY A 26 -11.92 18.84 -7.83
C GLY A 26 -11.23 19.04 -6.47
N VAL A 27 -9.96 18.60 -6.35
CA VAL A 27 -9.17 18.79 -5.14
C VAL A 27 -8.58 20.19 -5.13
N GLU A 28 -9.10 21.05 -4.26
CA GLU A 28 -8.68 22.45 -4.12
C GLU A 28 -7.39 22.66 -3.34
N THR A 29 -6.78 21.58 -2.83
CA THR A 29 -5.56 21.64 -2.02
C THR A 29 -4.33 21.84 -2.91
N ASP A 30 -3.59 22.92 -2.68
CA ASP A 30 -2.37 23.23 -3.44
C ASP A 30 -1.20 22.29 -3.13
N PHE A 31 -1.15 21.75 -1.91
CA PHE A 31 -0.14 20.79 -1.45
C PHE A 31 -0.68 19.90 -0.32
N PHE A 32 -0.19 18.67 -0.25
CA PHE A 32 -0.53 17.74 0.81
C PHE A 32 0.52 17.75 1.92
N ILE A 33 0.04 17.89 3.17
CA ILE A 33 0.91 17.83 4.35
C ILE A 33 1.03 16.38 4.80
N SER A 34 2.27 15.91 4.96
CA SER A 34 2.55 14.57 5.49
C SER A 34 1.97 14.43 6.91
N HIS A 35 1.37 13.29 7.19
CA HIS A 35 0.78 12.91 8.48
C HIS A 35 -0.47 13.70 8.90
N GLU A 36 -1.01 14.57 8.05
CA GLU A 36 -2.34 15.11 8.27
C GLU A 36 -3.41 14.10 7.81
N PRO A 37 -4.49 13.95 8.59
CA PRO A 37 -5.64 13.16 8.17
C PRO A 37 -6.44 13.92 7.12
N TYR A 38 -6.69 13.30 5.99
CA TYR A 38 -7.58 13.78 4.95
C TYR A 38 -8.80 12.85 4.85
N ASP A 39 -9.93 13.39 4.38
CA ASP A 39 -11.11 12.56 4.10
C ASP A 39 -10.77 11.50 3.04
N ASP A 40 -11.13 10.24 3.30
CA ASP A 40 -10.90 9.13 2.39
C ASP A 40 -11.50 9.39 0.99
N ARG A 41 -12.62 10.15 0.92
CA ARG A 41 -13.26 10.54 -0.34
C ARG A 41 -12.32 11.32 -1.27
N LEU A 42 -11.48 12.20 -0.70
CA LEU A 42 -10.49 12.96 -1.46
C LEU A 42 -9.42 12.01 -2.06
N THR A 43 -8.93 11.07 -1.27
CA THR A 43 -7.96 10.07 -1.73
C THR A 43 -8.54 9.20 -2.85
N PHE A 44 -9.79 8.73 -2.68
CA PHE A 44 -10.46 7.94 -3.72
C PHE A 44 -10.79 8.75 -4.98
N ALA A 45 -11.14 10.04 -4.84
CA ALA A 45 -11.34 10.92 -5.99
C ALA A 45 -10.04 11.10 -6.79
N LEU A 46 -8.91 11.33 -6.11
CA LEU A 46 -7.60 11.42 -6.78
C LEU A 46 -7.26 10.11 -7.51
N ALA A 47 -7.39 8.96 -6.84
CA ALA A 47 -7.08 7.66 -7.43
C ALA A 47 -7.99 7.34 -8.63
N GLY A 48 -9.30 7.61 -8.52
CA GLY A 48 -10.26 7.41 -9.60
C GLY A 48 -9.95 8.29 -10.81
N THR A 49 -9.72 9.59 -10.57
CA THR A 49 -9.35 10.53 -11.62
C THR A 49 -8.01 10.17 -12.26
N ALA A 50 -7.05 9.68 -11.47
CA ALA A 50 -5.78 9.19 -12.01
C ALA A 50 -6.00 8.02 -12.97
N CYS A 51 -6.83 7.05 -12.61
CA CYS A 51 -7.18 5.94 -13.50
C CYS A 51 -7.77 6.42 -14.82
N ASP A 52 -8.71 7.37 -14.77
CA ASP A 52 -9.38 7.92 -15.97
C ASP A 52 -8.38 8.68 -16.87
N VAL A 53 -7.54 9.54 -16.29
CA VAL A 53 -6.57 10.36 -17.03
C VAL A 53 -5.44 9.52 -17.63
N LEU A 54 -5.01 8.49 -16.91
CA LEU A 54 -3.91 7.60 -17.32
C LEU A 54 -4.39 6.44 -18.20
N GLY A 55 -5.70 6.17 -18.26
CA GLY A 55 -6.26 5.06 -19.03
C GLY A 55 -5.90 3.70 -18.44
N ILE A 56 -5.73 3.59 -17.12
CA ILE A 56 -5.38 2.36 -16.41
C ILE A 56 -6.49 1.92 -15.47
N SER A 57 -6.54 0.63 -15.13
CA SER A 57 -7.50 0.12 -14.16
C SER A 57 -7.13 0.51 -12.72
N MET A 58 -8.12 0.59 -11.82
CA MET A 58 -7.88 0.79 -10.39
C MET A 58 -6.99 -0.33 -9.80
N THR A 59 -7.17 -1.56 -10.24
CA THR A 59 -6.29 -2.70 -9.88
C THR A 59 -4.83 -2.41 -10.22
N HIS A 60 -4.57 -1.95 -11.43
CA HIS A 60 -3.21 -1.61 -11.87
C HIS A 60 -2.64 -0.47 -11.02
N PHE A 61 -3.39 0.62 -10.90
CA PHE A 61 -2.96 1.79 -10.12
C PHE A 61 -2.64 1.45 -8.67
N LEU A 62 -3.51 0.70 -7.99
CA LEU A 62 -3.30 0.34 -6.58
C LEU A 62 -2.09 -0.59 -6.38
N ARG A 63 -1.87 -1.54 -7.29
CA ARG A 63 -0.67 -2.41 -7.24
C ARG A 63 0.60 -1.61 -7.46
N GLU A 64 0.63 -0.77 -8.48
CA GLU A 64 1.76 0.11 -8.77
C GLU A 64 2.03 1.06 -7.60
N PHE A 65 1.00 1.70 -7.07
CA PHE A 65 1.11 2.59 -5.92
C PHE A 65 1.65 1.89 -4.67
N GLY A 66 1.14 0.70 -4.34
CA GLY A 66 1.61 -0.05 -3.18
C GLY A 66 3.08 -0.43 -3.29
N GLU A 67 3.51 -0.92 -4.46
CA GLU A 67 4.89 -1.28 -4.73
C GLU A 67 5.81 -0.05 -4.68
N TRP A 68 5.45 1.01 -5.41
CA TRP A 68 6.19 2.26 -5.44
C TRP A 68 6.32 2.88 -4.03
N TRP A 69 5.23 2.84 -3.25
CA TRP A 69 5.23 3.38 -1.89
C TRP A 69 6.30 2.72 -1.01
N VAL A 70 6.43 1.39 -1.05
CA VAL A 70 7.48 0.68 -0.28
C VAL A 70 8.86 1.07 -0.76
N LEU A 71 9.08 1.07 -2.07
CA LEU A 71 10.41 1.23 -2.66
C LEU A 71 10.91 2.68 -2.63
N ARG A 72 10.01 3.67 -2.51
CA ARG A 72 10.31 5.10 -2.44
C ARG A 72 9.96 5.69 -1.09
N THR A 73 8.70 6.08 -0.88
CA THR A 73 8.26 6.76 0.35
C THR A 73 8.60 5.97 1.62
N GLY A 74 8.37 4.66 1.59
CA GLY A 74 8.66 3.76 2.71
C GLY A 74 10.15 3.75 3.07
N ARG A 75 11.02 3.58 2.09
CA ARG A 75 12.46 3.55 2.31
C ARG A 75 13.03 4.90 2.72
N GLU A 76 12.57 5.98 2.11
CA GLU A 76 13.08 7.33 2.40
C GLU A 76 12.63 7.85 3.78
N LYS A 77 11.35 7.68 4.10
CA LYS A 77 10.75 8.25 5.33
C LYS A 77 10.78 7.28 6.52
N TYR A 78 10.77 5.97 6.26
CA TYR A 78 10.61 4.91 7.27
C TYR A 78 11.65 3.80 7.17
N GLY A 79 12.78 4.02 6.48
CA GLY A 79 13.80 3.01 6.21
C GLY A 79 14.26 2.25 7.46
N GLY A 80 14.61 2.96 8.53
CA GLY A 80 15.01 2.33 9.80
C GLY A 80 13.91 1.48 10.45
N LEU A 81 12.63 1.84 10.25
CA LEU A 81 11.52 1.06 10.75
C LEU A 81 11.30 -0.21 9.89
N LEU A 82 11.46 -0.08 8.57
CA LEU A 82 11.40 -1.22 7.65
C LEU A 82 12.55 -2.21 7.91
N GLU A 83 13.78 -1.72 8.11
CA GLU A 83 14.95 -2.55 8.45
C GLU A 83 14.76 -3.30 9.77
N ALA A 84 14.14 -2.66 10.77
CA ALA A 84 13.81 -3.29 12.04
C ALA A 84 12.70 -4.35 11.94
N GLY A 85 12.04 -4.48 10.79
CA GLY A 85 11.02 -5.49 10.52
C GLY A 85 11.58 -6.90 10.30
N GLY A 86 12.84 -7.03 9.87
CA GLY A 86 13.50 -8.32 9.63
C GLY A 86 14.67 -8.20 8.66
N SER A 87 15.53 -9.21 8.65
CA SER A 87 16.70 -9.28 7.74
C SER A 87 16.39 -9.99 6.42
N THR A 88 15.27 -10.70 6.36
CA THR A 88 14.79 -11.43 5.18
C THR A 88 13.32 -11.12 4.93
N PHE A 89 12.86 -11.40 3.70
CA PHE A 89 11.45 -11.26 3.34
C PHE A 89 10.52 -12.06 4.27
N GLY A 90 10.88 -13.33 4.56
CA GLY A 90 10.10 -14.19 5.44
C GLY A 90 10.02 -13.66 6.88
N GLU A 91 11.16 -13.17 7.42
CA GLU A 91 11.19 -12.54 8.75
C GLU A 91 10.34 -11.27 8.80
N PHE A 92 10.40 -10.44 7.76
CA PHE A 92 9.57 -9.24 7.68
C PHE A 92 8.08 -9.60 7.67
N LEU A 93 7.67 -10.58 6.85
CA LEU A 93 6.28 -11.04 6.82
C LEU A 93 5.83 -11.56 8.19
N ALA A 94 6.63 -12.39 8.84
CA ALA A 94 6.31 -12.90 10.17
C ALA A 94 6.16 -11.77 11.22
N ASN A 95 6.94 -10.70 11.07
CA ASN A 95 6.93 -9.52 11.95
C ASN A 95 5.93 -8.43 11.53
N LEU A 96 5.22 -8.59 10.43
CA LEU A 96 4.29 -7.59 9.92
C LEU A 96 3.24 -7.10 10.95
N PRO A 97 2.66 -7.98 11.79
CA PRO A 97 1.77 -7.54 12.87
C PRO A 97 2.48 -6.64 13.90
N VAL A 98 3.70 -6.98 14.29
CA VAL A 98 4.49 -6.20 15.25
C VAL A 98 4.90 -4.85 14.64
N PHE A 99 5.26 -4.85 13.35
CA PHE A 99 5.58 -3.64 12.60
C PHE A 99 4.42 -2.64 12.63
N HIS A 100 3.19 -3.08 12.36
CA HIS A 100 2.00 -2.23 12.40
C HIS A 100 1.66 -1.73 13.80
N ASN A 101 1.87 -2.55 14.84
CA ASN A 101 1.72 -2.12 16.23
C ASN A 101 2.71 -0.99 16.58
N ARG A 102 3.96 -1.04 16.09
CA ARG A 102 4.93 0.04 16.27
C ARG A 102 4.50 1.33 15.56
N ILE A 103 3.94 1.22 14.35
CA ILE A 103 3.38 2.39 13.64
C ILE A 103 2.29 3.05 14.46
N MET A 104 1.38 2.30 15.10
CA MET A 104 0.34 2.86 15.95
C MET A 104 0.90 3.62 17.16
N LEU A 105 2.00 3.15 17.74
CA LEU A 105 2.66 3.84 18.87
C LEU A 105 3.29 5.17 18.43
N ILE A 106 3.85 5.24 17.22
CA ILE A 106 4.49 6.45 16.68
C ILE A 106 3.44 7.43 16.16
N TYR A 107 2.37 6.93 15.54
CA TYR A 107 1.32 7.71 14.90
C TYR A 107 -0.07 7.34 15.41
N PRO A 108 -0.43 7.69 16.66
CA PRO A 108 -1.67 7.24 17.31
C PRO A 108 -2.96 7.73 16.64
N LYS A 109 -2.88 8.76 15.79
CA LYS A 109 -4.02 9.29 15.03
C LYS A 109 -4.30 8.50 13.74
N LEU A 110 -3.37 7.66 13.31
CA LEU A 110 -3.61 6.74 12.19
C LEU A 110 -4.45 5.56 12.69
N ALA A 111 -5.39 5.13 11.87
CA ALA A 111 -6.12 3.88 12.08
C ALA A 111 -5.58 2.84 11.09
N PRO A 112 -4.41 2.23 11.36
CA PRO A 112 -3.82 1.26 10.46
C PRO A 112 -4.65 -0.02 10.44
N PRO A 113 -4.52 -0.83 9.38
CA PRO A 113 -5.12 -2.15 9.33
C PRO A 113 -4.45 -3.08 10.35
N GLU A 114 -5.16 -4.15 10.70
CA GLU A 114 -4.62 -5.27 11.46
C GLU A 114 -4.15 -6.35 10.49
N PHE A 115 -2.95 -6.87 10.74
CA PHE A 115 -2.39 -8.01 10.03
C PHE A 115 -2.24 -9.20 10.95
N ARG A 116 -2.59 -10.38 10.43
CA ARG A 116 -2.25 -11.66 11.03
C ARG A 116 -1.51 -12.50 9.99
N VAL A 117 -0.42 -13.13 10.39
CA VAL A 117 0.38 -13.96 9.49
C VAL A 117 0.43 -15.38 10.00
N VAL A 118 0.13 -16.34 9.13
CA VAL A 118 0.10 -17.77 9.44
C VAL A 118 1.13 -18.47 8.55
N PRO A 119 2.20 -19.07 9.13
CA PRO A 119 3.14 -19.87 8.36
C PRO A 119 2.47 -21.17 7.91
N LEU A 120 2.58 -21.51 6.62
CA LEU A 120 2.06 -22.76 6.05
C LEU A 120 3.19 -23.72 5.62
N GLY A 121 4.43 -23.22 5.53
CA GLY A 121 5.62 -23.98 5.15
C GLY A 121 6.87 -23.12 5.24
N GLU A 122 8.01 -23.68 4.80
CA GLU A 122 9.31 -23.01 4.91
C GLU A 122 9.33 -21.65 4.17
N ASN A 123 8.79 -21.59 2.95
CA ASN A 123 8.71 -20.39 2.12
C ASN A 123 7.26 -20.11 1.71
N HIS A 124 6.31 -20.31 2.63
CA HIS A 124 4.90 -20.15 2.38
C HIS A 124 4.19 -19.61 3.62
N MET A 125 3.54 -18.45 3.47
CA MET A 125 2.74 -17.81 4.52
C MET A 125 1.41 -17.34 3.98
N GLN A 126 0.40 -17.33 4.86
CA GLN A 126 -0.84 -16.59 4.64
C GLN A 126 -0.77 -15.26 5.39
N VAL A 127 -1.10 -14.18 4.69
CA VAL A 127 -1.23 -12.84 5.25
C VAL A 127 -2.70 -12.47 5.25
N HIS A 128 -3.28 -12.35 6.43
CA HIS A 128 -4.65 -11.92 6.66
C HIS A 128 -4.66 -10.41 6.89
N TYR A 129 -5.49 -9.69 6.15
CA TYR A 129 -5.60 -8.24 6.18
C TYR A 129 -7.01 -7.82 6.62
N HIS A 130 -7.09 -7.22 7.79
CA HIS A 130 -8.32 -6.69 8.36
C HIS A 130 -8.29 -5.16 8.32
N SER A 131 -9.25 -4.55 7.66
CA SER A 131 -9.35 -3.10 7.55
C SER A 131 -10.80 -2.65 7.58
N HIS A 132 -11.07 -1.49 8.15
CA HIS A 132 -12.37 -0.84 8.02
C HIS A 132 -12.58 -0.23 6.61
N ARG A 133 -11.49 0.05 5.88
CA ARG A 133 -11.53 0.52 4.48
C ARG A 133 -11.74 -0.64 3.53
N HIS A 134 -12.61 -0.43 2.53
CA HIS A 134 -12.88 -1.41 1.49
C HIS A 134 -12.05 -1.15 0.23
N GLY A 135 -11.81 -2.18 -0.57
CA GLY A 135 -11.22 -2.05 -1.90
C GLY A 135 -9.70 -1.84 -1.94
N LEU A 136 -8.99 -2.01 -0.81
CA LEU A 136 -7.54 -1.80 -0.73
C LEU A 136 -6.71 -3.08 -0.91
N GLN A 137 -7.33 -4.23 -1.20
CA GLN A 137 -6.63 -5.50 -1.39
C GLN A 137 -5.53 -5.43 -2.44
N GLU A 138 -5.78 -4.70 -3.55
CA GLU A 138 -4.79 -4.56 -4.62
C GLU A 138 -3.61 -3.68 -4.22
N MET A 139 -3.84 -2.69 -3.36
CA MET A 139 -2.76 -1.92 -2.75
C MET A 139 -1.91 -2.78 -1.82
N VAL A 140 -2.55 -3.64 -1.01
CA VAL A 140 -1.82 -4.58 -0.13
C VAL A 140 -1.01 -5.57 -0.96
N TYR A 141 -1.55 -6.06 -2.08
CA TYR A 141 -0.79 -6.87 -3.04
C TYR A 141 0.47 -6.13 -3.50
N GLY A 142 0.34 -4.86 -3.89
CA GLY A 142 1.46 -4.00 -4.30
C GLY A 142 2.49 -3.80 -3.18
N LEU A 143 2.03 -3.55 -1.94
CA LEU A 143 2.91 -3.42 -0.77
C LEU A 143 3.72 -4.70 -0.54
N LEU A 144 3.09 -5.88 -0.56
CA LEU A 144 3.77 -7.17 -0.41
C LEU A 144 4.79 -7.41 -1.54
N SER A 145 4.45 -7.05 -2.78
CA SER A 145 5.36 -7.10 -3.93
C SER A 145 6.56 -6.17 -3.75
N GLY A 146 6.33 -4.95 -3.30
CA GLY A 146 7.38 -3.97 -3.00
C GLY A 146 8.33 -4.44 -1.90
N ILE A 147 7.80 -5.05 -0.84
CA ILE A 147 8.60 -5.64 0.24
C ILE A 147 9.45 -6.80 -0.30
N ALA A 148 8.87 -7.71 -1.10
CA ALA A 148 9.64 -8.79 -1.72
C ALA A 148 10.80 -8.25 -2.55
N LYS A 149 10.56 -7.23 -3.39
CA LYS A 149 11.60 -6.56 -4.19
C LYS A 149 12.66 -5.88 -3.31
N MET A 150 12.26 -5.26 -2.21
CA MET A 150 13.18 -4.62 -1.27
C MET A 150 14.21 -5.60 -0.70
N TYR A 151 13.79 -6.87 -0.47
CA TYR A 151 14.66 -7.95 -0.02
C TYR A 151 15.29 -8.77 -1.16
N GLY A 152 15.13 -8.35 -2.43
CA GLY A 152 15.64 -9.10 -3.59
C GLY A 152 15.02 -10.49 -3.75
N THR A 153 13.85 -10.72 -3.19
CA THR A 153 13.16 -12.02 -3.16
C THR A 153 12.12 -12.08 -4.29
N ARG A 154 12.11 -13.18 -5.03
CA ARG A 154 11.02 -13.46 -5.98
C ARG A 154 9.87 -14.12 -5.23
N ALA A 155 8.78 -13.39 -5.06
CA ALA A 155 7.58 -13.89 -4.41
C ALA A 155 6.44 -14.03 -5.41
N ARG A 156 5.61 -15.06 -5.20
CA ARG A 156 4.30 -15.23 -5.82
C ARG A 156 3.26 -14.87 -4.78
N ILE A 157 2.40 -13.91 -5.10
CA ILE A 157 1.34 -13.42 -4.24
C ILE A 157 0.01 -13.74 -4.92
N GLU A 158 -0.90 -14.36 -4.20
CA GLU A 158 -2.24 -14.70 -4.69
C GLU A 158 -3.27 -14.23 -3.67
N ILE A 159 -4.33 -13.56 -4.13
CA ILE A 159 -5.48 -13.21 -3.29
C ILE A 159 -6.32 -14.47 -3.16
N ALA A 160 -6.26 -15.13 -2.00
CA ALA A 160 -6.96 -16.37 -1.73
C ALA A 160 -8.42 -16.12 -1.32
N GLU A 161 -8.65 -15.08 -0.51
CA GLU A 161 -9.98 -14.63 -0.10
C GLU A 161 -10.07 -13.12 -0.24
N SER A 162 -11.26 -12.61 -0.57
CA SER A 162 -11.48 -11.19 -0.81
C SER A 162 -12.80 -10.71 -0.21
N ARG A 163 -12.75 -9.59 0.48
CA ARG A 163 -13.95 -8.88 0.93
C ARG A 163 -14.85 -8.44 -0.22
N LEU A 164 -14.27 -8.13 -1.38
CA LEU A 164 -15.05 -7.81 -2.59
C LEU A 164 -15.83 -9.03 -3.11
N ALA A 165 -15.39 -10.25 -2.77
CA ALA A 165 -16.11 -11.49 -3.05
C ALA A 165 -17.03 -11.94 -1.90
N GLY A 166 -17.18 -11.12 -0.85
CA GLY A 166 -18.09 -11.40 0.27
C GLY A 166 -17.45 -12.09 1.46
N CYS A 167 -16.12 -12.26 1.48
CA CYS A 167 -15.40 -12.77 2.64
C CYS A 167 -15.32 -11.72 3.77
N ASP A 168 -15.04 -12.15 4.99
CA ASP A 168 -14.92 -11.30 6.17
C ASP A 168 -13.73 -10.33 6.07
N HIS A 169 -12.61 -10.82 5.54
CA HIS A 169 -11.38 -10.07 5.35
C HIS A 169 -10.65 -10.56 4.09
N ASP A 170 -9.55 -9.87 3.73
CA ASP A 170 -8.72 -10.29 2.60
C ASP A 170 -7.60 -11.22 3.06
N VAL A 171 -7.33 -12.28 2.30
CA VAL A 171 -6.26 -13.26 2.58
C VAL A 171 -5.34 -13.38 1.37
N PHE A 172 -4.05 -13.28 1.62
CA PHE A 172 -3.02 -13.42 0.59
C PHE A 172 -2.18 -14.68 0.86
N ASN A 173 -2.08 -15.58 -0.12
CA ASN A 173 -1.07 -16.63 -0.12
C ASN A 173 0.23 -16.08 -0.71
N VAL A 174 1.31 -16.16 0.05
CA VAL A 174 2.62 -15.65 -0.34
C VAL A 174 3.63 -16.80 -0.30
N THR A 175 4.23 -17.09 -1.45
CA THR A 175 5.28 -18.11 -1.61
C THR A 175 6.53 -17.49 -2.24
N TRP A 176 7.74 -17.96 -1.86
CA TRP A 176 9.02 -17.45 -2.37
C TRP A 176 10.15 -18.47 -2.37
#